data_ebe66dfdd7f8e933bacca2920da85c94
#
_entry.id   ebe66dfdd7f8e933bacca2920da85c94
#
_cell.length_a   1.000
_cell.length_b   1.000
_cell.length_c   1.000
_cell.angle_alpha   90.00
_cell.angle_beta   90.00
_cell.angle_gamma   90.00
#
_symmetry.space_group_name_H-M   'P 1'
#
loop_
_entity.id
_entity.type
_entity.pdbx_description
1 polymer ?
#
loop_
_entity_poly.entity_id
_entity_poly.type
_entity_poly.pdbx_seq_one_letter_code
_entity_poly.pdbx_strand_id
1 'polypeptide(L)'
;MKIEQEIKLDFKDVLFRPKRSTLSSRSEVNLERTFTFKNSGRTWTGVPLISSNMDTVSSFEMFDELQKNKCITCFHKYIDIEDLISRWIPGKMNSNYFSLSTGITDKDFTHLKENYYKLVNAGIGVKFICIDVANGYMFKLIDFCKKVRCEFPNVTLIAGNVISREIVEELIINGQVDIVKVGIGSGAVCTTRLQTGVGMPQLSAVMECADAAHGLGGMIISDGGACFPGDVSKAYGGGADFVMLGSMFAGHEECPGDIVEEDGEKFKLFYGMSSDTAMKKYHGGVANYRSSEGKTVRVPYKGVVQDTINNILGGVRSTCTYIGASELKYLSRCTTFVRVNRQVNDYYK
;
A
#
# COMPACT_ATOMS: atom_id res chain seq x y z
N MET A 1 13.17 -15.86 -26.51
CA MET A 1 12.88 -16.11 -25.07
C MET A 1 14.13 -15.80 -24.28
N LYS A 2 14.00 -15.08 -23.16
CA LYS A 2 15.09 -14.67 -22.27
C LYS A 2 14.77 -15.14 -20.85
N ILE A 3 15.74 -15.68 -20.14
CA ILE A 3 15.65 -15.99 -18.71
C ILE A 3 16.65 -15.08 -18.01
N GLU A 4 16.20 -14.30 -17.04
CA GLU A 4 17.06 -13.55 -16.15
C GLU A 4 17.73 -14.51 -15.17
N GLN A 5 19.06 -14.47 -15.12
CA GLN A 5 19.85 -15.40 -14.30
C GLN A 5 19.91 -14.99 -12.82
N GLU A 6 19.67 -13.73 -12.54
CA GLU A 6 19.68 -13.21 -11.18
C GLU A 6 18.48 -13.75 -10.38
N ILE A 7 18.76 -14.32 -9.21
CA ILE A 7 17.71 -14.80 -8.31
C ILE A 7 17.03 -13.60 -7.65
N LYS A 8 15.74 -13.45 -7.92
CA LYS A 8 14.93 -12.42 -7.28
C LYS A 8 14.46 -12.87 -5.90
N LEU A 9 14.41 -11.93 -4.94
CA LEU A 9 14.22 -12.18 -3.52
C LEU A 9 12.91 -11.57 -3.00
N ASP A 10 12.20 -12.33 -2.17
CA ASP A 10 11.10 -11.84 -1.33
C ASP A 10 11.64 -11.39 0.06
N PHE A 11 10.81 -10.75 0.88
CA PHE A 11 11.21 -10.33 2.23
C PHE A 11 11.69 -11.49 3.11
N LYS A 12 11.14 -12.69 2.93
CA LYS A 12 11.54 -13.89 3.67
C LYS A 12 12.96 -14.40 3.34
N ASP A 13 13.54 -13.97 2.23
CA ASP A 13 14.83 -14.47 1.74
C ASP A 13 16.03 -13.66 2.27
N VAL A 14 15.76 -12.61 3.06
CA VAL A 14 16.79 -11.75 3.63
C VAL A 14 16.54 -11.40 5.09
N LEU A 15 17.63 -11.07 5.80
CA LEU A 15 17.63 -10.42 7.11
C LEU A 15 18.50 -9.16 7.07
N PHE A 16 18.21 -8.19 7.95
CA PHE A 16 19.14 -7.08 8.17
C PHE A 16 20.39 -7.55 8.89
N ARG A 17 21.55 -7.08 8.43
CA ARG A 17 22.80 -7.22 9.16
C ARG A 17 22.88 -6.10 10.22
N PRO A 18 22.99 -6.42 11.53
CA PRO A 18 23.17 -5.41 12.55
C PRO A 18 24.43 -4.59 12.33
N LYS A 19 24.37 -3.31 12.72
CA LYS A 19 25.49 -2.38 12.66
C LYS A 19 25.67 -1.66 13.99
N ARG A 20 26.83 -1.04 14.21
CA ARG A 20 26.99 -0.14 15.36
C ARG A 20 25.99 1.00 15.27
N SER A 21 25.36 1.31 16.40
CA SER A 21 24.36 2.36 16.54
C SER A 21 24.76 3.30 17.67
N THR A 22 24.52 4.57 17.48
CA THR A 22 24.63 5.60 18.53
C THR A 22 23.34 5.78 19.31
N LEU A 23 22.24 5.11 18.85
CA LEU A 23 20.93 5.18 19.48
C LEU A 23 20.93 4.29 20.73
N SER A 24 20.54 4.86 21.87
CA SER A 24 20.42 4.16 23.16
C SER A 24 18.98 3.68 23.41
N SER A 25 17.99 4.30 22.78
CA SER A 25 16.58 3.96 22.92
C SER A 25 15.84 3.96 21.57
N ARG A 26 14.83 3.09 21.45
CA ARG A 26 13.90 3.08 20.31
C ARG A 26 13.05 4.34 20.24
N SER A 27 12.85 5.04 21.37
CA SER A 27 12.11 6.30 21.45
C SER A 27 12.81 7.46 20.73
N GLU A 28 14.11 7.35 20.49
CA GLU A 28 14.90 8.35 19.75
C GLU A 28 14.66 8.31 18.25
N VAL A 29 14.05 7.23 17.75
CA VAL A 29 13.83 7.05 16.29
C VAL A 29 12.62 7.84 15.83
N ASN A 30 12.82 8.77 14.89
CA ASN A 30 11.73 9.46 14.20
C ASN A 30 11.26 8.68 12.98
N LEU A 31 9.98 8.28 12.98
CA LEU A 31 9.34 7.58 11.86
C LEU A 31 8.60 8.51 10.90
N GLU A 32 8.39 9.78 11.25
CA GLU A 32 7.77 10.74 10.33
C GLU A 32 8.75 11.10 9.22
N ARG A 33 8.22 11.18 8.00
CA ARG A 33 8.95 11.64 6.81
C ARG A 33 8.21 12.81 6.18
N THR A 34 8.97 13.73 5.63
CA THR A 34 8.44 14.81 4.79
C THR A 34 8.85 14.54 3.35
N PHE A 35 7.87 14.53 2.46
CA PHE A 35 8.06 14.35 1.01
C PHE A 35 7.58 15.59 0.27
N THR A 36 8.31 16.00 -0.75
CA THR A 36 7.87 16.97 -1.76
C THR A 36 7.72 16.21 -3.07
N PHE A 37 6.49 16.16 -3.57
CA PHE A 37 6.15 15.39 -4.77
C PHE A 37 6.47 16.20 -6.03
N LYS A 38 7.15 15.58 -6.99
CA LYS A 38 7.71 16.24 -8.17
C LYS A 38 6.62 16.86 -9.07
N ASN A 39 5.59 16.09 -9.38
CA ASN A 39 4.61 16.47 -10.40
C ASN A 39 3.48 17.33 -9.83
N SER A 40 3.02 17.06 -8.61
CA SER A 40 2.01 17.86 -7.92
C SER A 40 2.56 19.08 -7.20
N GLY A 41 3.86 19.12 -6.93
CA GLY A 41 4.52 20.18 -6.16
C GLY A 41 4.12 20.22 -4.68
N ARG A 42 3.33 19.24 -4.23
CA ARG A 42 2.83 19.19 -2.86
C ARG A 42 3.89 18.68 -1.90
N THR A 43 3.80 19.17 -0.65
CA THR A 43 4.54 18.60 0.49
C THR A 43 3.57 17.87 1.41
N TRP A 44 3.98 16.70 1.90
CA TRP A 44 3.26 15.91 2.88
C TRP A 44 4.19 15.44 3.99
N THR A 45 3.71 15.44 5.23
CA THR A 45 4.45 14.95 6.39
C THR A 45 3.60 13.97 7.19
N GLY A 46 4.18 12.82 7.53
CA GLY A 46 3.54 11.78 8.33
C GLY A 46 4.37 10.51 8.38
N VAL A 47 3.77 9.46 8.91
CA VAL A 47 4.33 8.10 8.88
C VAL A 47 3.89 7.43 7.57
N PRO A 48 4.80 7.04 6.70
CA PRO A 48 4.46 6.63 5.33
C PRO A 48 3.95 5.18 5.26
N LEU A 49 2.94 4.88 6.08
CA LEU A 49 2.22 3.62 6.14
C LEU A 49 0.79 3.84 5.62
N ILE A 50 0.31 2.95 4.76
CA ILE A 50 -0.96 3.11 4.06
C ILE A 50 -1.80 1.84 4.24
N SER A 51 -3.10 1.95 4.56
CA SER A 51 -4.01 0.81 4.42
C SER A 51 -4.39 0.62 2.96
N SER A 52 -4.46 -0.66 2.52
CA SER A 52 -4.81 -0.98 1.14
C SER A 52 -6.25 -0.58 0.80
N ASN A 53 -6.47 -0.22 -0.46
CA ASN A 53 -7.77 0.18 -1.02
C ASN A 53 -8.69 -1.03 -1.26
N MET A 54 -8.86 -1.85 -0.23
CA MET A 54 -9.72 -3.04 -0.23
C MET A 54 -10.95 -2.82 0.63
N ASP A 55 -12.10 -3.26 0.16
CA ASP A 55 -13.39 -3.14 0.87
C ASP A 55 -13.54 -4.07 2.08
N THR A 56 -12.49 -4.81 2.41
CA THR A 56 -12.34 -5.62 3.63
C THR A 56 -11.28 -5.06 4.59
N VAL A 57 -10.69 -3.89 4.27
CA VAL A 57 -9.62 -3.28 5.05
C VAL A 57 -9.90 -1.81 5.31
N SER A 58 -10.10 -1.01 4.25
CA SER A 58 -10.29 0.43 4.40
C SER A 58 -11.75 0.80 4.67
N SER A 59 -11.96 1.49 5.77
CA SER A 59 -13.24 2.02 6.26
C SER A 59 -13.04 3.41 6.84
N PHE A 60 -14.11 4.04 7.29
CA PHE A 60 -14.02 5.32 8.02
C PHE A 60 -13.42 5.11 9.41
N GLU A 61 -13.76 4.00 10.07
CA GLU A 61 -13.21 3.61 11.36
C GLU A 61 -11.68 3.36 11.27
N MET A 62 -11.25 2.69 10.21
CA MET A 62 -9.81 2.52 9.92
C MET A 62 -9.12 3.86 9.67
N PHE A 63 -9.76 4.79 8.97
CA PHE A 63 -9.24 6.14 8.76
C PHE A 63 -9.09 6.89 10.09
N ASP A 64 -10.09 6.81 10.98
CA ASP A 64 -10.05 7.47 12.28
C ASP A 64 -8.86 7.02 13.13
N GLU A 65 -8.51 5.75 13.09
CA GLU A 65 -7.35 5.23 13.82
C GLU A 65 -6.02 5.53 13.14
N LEU A 66 -5.93 5.35 11.81
CA LEU A 66 -4.69 5.59 11.07
C LEU A 66 -4.27 7.07 11.09
N GLN A 67 -5.22 8.01 10.96
CA GLN A 67 -4.88 9.44 11.00
C GLN A 67 -4.30 9.90 12.34
N LYS A 68 -4.68 9.29 13.48
CA LYS A 68 -4.10 9.58 14.79
C LYS A 68 -2.59 9.29 14.83
N ASN A 69 -2.18 8.30 14.03
CA ASN A 69 -0.78 7.90 13.87
C ASN A 69 -0.11 8.57 12.65
N LYS A 70 -0.77 9.57 12.03
CA LYS A 70 -0.33 10.25 10.81
C LYS A 70 -0.07 9.29 9.63
N CYS A 71 -0.80 8.18 9.58
CA CYS A 71 -0.80 7.19 8.51
C CYS A 71 -1.96 7.44 7.54
N ILE A 72 -1.87 6.91 6.33
CA ILE A 72 -2.85 7.15 5.25
C ILE A 72 -3.81 5.97 5.14
N THR A 73 -5.10 6.25 4.99
CA THR A 73 -6.10 5.28 4.54
C THR A 73 -6.36 5.45 3.06
N CYS A 74 -6.10 4.41 2.26
CA CYS A 74 -6.48 4.41 0.86
C CYS A 74 -7.88 3.83 0.72
N PHE A 75 -8.88 4.68 0.51
CA PHE A 75 -10.25 4.22 0.34
C PHE A 75 -10.43 3.49 -0.99
N HIS A 76 -11.19 2.41 -0.99
CA HIS A 76 -11.53 1.69 -2.22
C HIS A 76 -12.52 2.51 -3.08
N LYS A 77 -12.55 2.24 -4.38
CA LYS A 77 -13.32 3.05 -5.34
C LYS A 77 -14.85 3.01 -5.17
N TYR A 78 -15.34 2.12 -4.34
CA TYR A 78 -16.78 1.97 -4.05
C TYR A 78 -17.18 2.57 -2.69
N ILE A 79 -16.30 3.38 -2.06
CA ILE A 79 -16.61 4.06 -0.80
C ILE A 79 -17.79 5.04 -0.99
N ASP A 80 -18.66 5.11 -0.03
CA ASP A 80 -19.75 6.09 -0.03
C ASP A 80 -19.21 7.46 0.41
N ILE A 81 -19.15 8.38 -0.53
CA ILE A 81 -18.63 9.74 -0.28
C ILE A 81 -19.61 10.59 0.52
N GLU A 82 -20.91 10.35 0.40
CA GLU A 82 -21.91 11.07 1.22
C GLU A 82 -21.78 10.67 2.70
N ASP A 83 -21.52 9.40 2.98
CA ASP A 83 -21.24 8.95 4.34
C ASP A 83 -19.95 9.57 4.88
N LEU A 84 -18.87 9.66 4.08
CA LEU A 84 -17.63 10.37 4.47
C LEU A 84 -17.91 11.84 4.81
N ILE A 85 -18.69 12.54 3.98
CA ILE A 85 -19.07 13.95 4.20
C ILE A 85 -19.86 14.10 5.49
N SER A 86 -20.85 13.21 5.71
CA SER A 86 -21.70 13.26 6.89
C SER A 86 -20.96 13.05 8.21
N ARG A 87 -19.90 12.22 8.18
CA ARG A 87 -19.03 11.90 9.33
C ARG A 87 -17.90 12.90 9.52
N TRP A 88 -17.65 13.78 8.56
CA TRP A 88 -16.50 14.67 8.61
C TRP A 88 -16.60 15.68 9.75
N ILE A 89 -15.61 15.64 10.66
CA ILE A 89 -15.53 16.59 11.79
C ILE A 89 -14.34 17.53 11.55
N PRO A 90 -14.59 18.81 11.18
CA PRO A 90 -13.53 19.79 11.00
C PRO A 90 -12.68 19.93 12.27
N GLY A 91 -11.34 19.99 12.09
CA GLY A 91 -10.39 20.08 13.19
C GLY A 91 -10.05 18.76 13.87
N LYS A 92 -10.84 17.69 13.69
CA LYS A 92 -10.51 16.34 14.16
C LYS A 92 -10.03 15.43 13.05
N MET A 93 -10.66 15.54 11.86
CA MET A 93 -10.29 14.74 10.68
C MET A 93 -9.38 15.55 9.76
N ASN A 94 -8.37 14.88 9.21
CA ASN A 94 -7.34 15.54 8.41
C ASN A 94 -7.22 14.90 7.02
N SER A 95 -7.54 15.69 6.01
CA SER A 95 -7.51 15.24 4.60
C SER A 95 -6.10 14.91 4.06
N ASN A 96 -5.05 15.14 4.83
CA ASN A 96 -3.71 14.68 4.47
C ASN A 96 -3.52 13.17 4.65
N TYR A 97 -4.43 12.49 5.34
CA TYR A 97 -4.29 11.09 5.71
C TYR A 97 -5.31 10.16 5.06
N PHE A 98 -5.91 10.58 3.94
CA PHE A 98 -6.65 9.67 3.07
C PHE A 98 -6.33 9.86 1.59
N SER A 99 -6.61 8.81 0.81
CA SER A 99 -6.56 8.80 -0.66
C SER A 99 -7.87 8.26 -1.20
N LEU A 100 -8.40 8.84 -2.27
CA LEU A 100 -9.45 8.23 -3.07
C LEU A 100 -8.83 7.24 -4.05
N SER A 101 -9.58 6.18 -4.41
CA SER A 101 -9.16 5.25 -5.47
C SER A 101 -10.08 5.30 -6.67
N THR A 102 -9.52 4.97 -7.83
CA THR A 102 -10.25 4.87 -9.11
C THR A 102 -9.67 3.77 -9.99
N GLY A 103 -10.48 3.20 -10.89
CA GLY A 103 -10.00 2.43 -12.04
C GLY A 103 -9.62 3.33 -13.20
N ILE A 104 -9.64 2.79 -14.44
CA ILE A 104 -9.20 3.48 -15.66
C ILE A 104 -10.23 3.55 -16.78
N THR A 105 -11.51 3.31 -16.47
CA THR A 105 -12.58 3.47 -17.44
C THR A 105 -13.10 4.91 -17.45
N ASP A 106 -13.81 5.32 -18.51
CA ASP A 106 -14.46 6.65 -18.53
C ASP A 106 -15.51 6.79 -17.42
N LYS A 107 -16.19 5.69 -17.08
CA LYS A 107 -17.13 5.63 -15.95
C LYS A 107 -16.39 5.87 -14.61
N ASP A 108 -15.21 5.25 -14.43
CA ASP A 108 -14.37 5.48 -13.24
C ASP A 108 -13.94 6.96 -13.15
N PHE A 109 -13.58 7.56 -14.29
CA PHE A 109 -13.19 8.98 -14.31
C PHE A 109 -14.34 9.92 -13.94
N THR A 110 -15.52 9.69 -14.50
CA THR A 110 -16.72 10.48 -14.17
C THR A 110 -17.05 10.37 -12.68
N HIS A 111 -17.06 9.16 -12.15
CA HIS A 111 -17.30 8.89 -10.73
C HIS A 111 -16.24 9.55 -9.82
N LEU A 112 -14.97 9.48 -10.20
CA LEU A 112 -13.89 10.17 -9.48
C LEU A 112 -14.11 11.68 -9.43
N LYS A 113 -14.50 12.31 -10.57
CA LYS A 113 -14.78 13.75 -10.63
C LYS A 113 -15.95 14.13 -9.72
N GLU A 114 -17.04 13.40 -9.80
CA GLU A 114 -18.21 13.65 -8.96
C GLU A 114 -17.84 13.59 -7.47
N ASN A 115 -17.15 12.55 -7.05
CA ASN A 115 -16.71 12.36 -5.67
C ASN A 115 -15.73 13.44 -5.21
N TYR A 116 -14.78 13.80 -6.06
CA TYR A 116 -13.81 14.87 -5.77
C TYR A 116 -14.51 16.19 -5.51
N TYR A 117 -15.41 16.59 -6.42
CA TYR A 117 -16.09 17.89 -6.30
C TYR A 117 -17.11 17.91 -5.17
N LYS A 118 -17.78 16.80 -4.85
CA LYS A 118 -18.62 16.69 -3.65
C LYS A 118 -17.83 16.96 -2.37
N LEU A 119 -16.67 16.34 -2.23
CA LEU A 119 -15.78 16.57 -1.08
C LEU A 119 -15.30 18.01 -1.01
N VAL A 120 -14.81 18.56 -2.10
CA VAL A 120 -14.33 19.96 -2.16
C VAL A 120 -15.44 20.95 -1.81
N ASN A 121 -16.65 20.75 -2.33
CA ASN A 121 -17.81 21.59 -2.01
C ASN A 121 -18.23 21.49 -0.54
N ALA A 122 -17.96 20.34 0.10
CA ALA A 122 -18.15 20.15 1.55
C ALA A 122 -16.96 20.69 2.39
N GLY A 123 -15.98 21.36 1.77
CA GLY A 123 -14.79 21.89 2.46
C GLY A 123 -13.72 20.84 2.76
N ILE A 124 -13.84 19.64 2.19
CA ILE A 124 -12.90 18.54 2.40
C ILE A 124 -11.94 18.46 1.21
N GLY A 125 -10.70 18.85 1.44
CA GLY A 125 -9.69 18.80 0.38
C GLY A 125 -9.22 17.38 0.08
N VAL A 126 -9.18 16.98 -1.18
CA VAL A 126 -8.60 15.70 -1.63
C VAL A 126 -7.12 15.92 -1.95
N LYS A 127 -6.24 15.20 -1.28
CA LYS A 127 -4.79 15.36 -1.39
C LYS A 127 -4.12 14.27 -2.24
N PHE A 128 -4.69 13.08 -2.24
CA PHE A 128 -4.18 11.91 -2.94
C PHE A 128 -5.27 11.24 -3.76
N ILE A 129 -4.91 10.79 -4.96
CA ILE A 129 -5.73 9.93 -5.81
C ILE A 129 -4.89 8.72 -6.19
N CYS A 130 -5.42 7.52 -5.95
CA CYS A 130 -4.83 6.24 -6.31
C CYS A 130 -5.52 5.65 -7.55
N ILE A 131 -4.81 5.59 -8.65
CA ILE A 131 -5.26 4.93 -9.89
C ILE A 131 -4.79 3.49 -9.83
N ASP A 132 -5.72 2.56 -9.61
CA ASP A 132 -5.44 1.17 -9.26
C ASP A 132 -5.93 0.21 -10.34
N VAL A 133 -4.99 -0.56 -10.90
CA VAL A 133 -5.24 -1.62 -11.86
C VAL A 133 -4.37 -2.85 -11.56
N ALA A 134 -4.90 -4.03 -11.83
CA ALA A 134 -4.15 -5.28 -11.64
C ALA A 134 -2.92 -5.39 -12.56
N ASN A 135 -3.00 -4.80 -13.76
CA ASN A 135 -1.93 -4.77 -14.75
C ASN A 135 -1.58 -3.33 -15.14
N GLY A 136 -0.53 -2.79 -14.55
CA GLY A 136 -0.04 -1.43 -14.83
C GLY A 136 0.73 -1.26 -16.13
N TYR A 137 0.89 -2.31 -16.92
CA TYR A 137 1.63 -2.28 -18.20
C TYR A 137 0.77 -1.91 -19.41
N MET A 138 -0.48 -1.50 -19.19
CA MET A 138 -1.36 -1.06 -20.27
C MET A 138 -1.10 0.40 -20.63
N PHE A 139 -0.93 0.72 -21.90
CA PHE A 139 -0.83 2.12 -22.39
C PHE A 139 -1.98 2.98 -21.90
N LYS A 140 -3.19 2.42 -21.81
CA LYS A 140 -4.37 3.10 -21.28
C LYS A 140 -4.17 3.67 -19.86
N LEU A 141 -3.33 3.05 -19.03
CA LEU A 141 -3.05 3.57 -17.69
C LEU A 141 -2.31 4.91 -17.77
N ILE A 142 -1.29 5.02 -18.63
CA ILE A 142 -0.50 6.23 -18.79
C ILE A 142 -1.39 7.38 -19.28
N ASP A 143 -2.22 7.13 -20.30
CA ASP A 143 -3.15 8.14 -20.84
C ASP A 143 -4.20 8.54 -19.80
N PHE A 144 -4.67 7.61 -19.00
CA PHE A 144 -5.59 7.89 -17.90
C PHE A 144 -4.91 8.74 -16.81
N CYS A 145 -3.66 8.45 -16.45
CA CYS A 145 -2.88 9.28 -15.52
C CYS A 145 -2.75 10.73 -16.03
N LYS A 146 -2.44 10.93 -17.31
CA LYS A 146 -2.43 12.27 -17.93
C LYS A 146 -3.77 12.97 -17.81
N LYS A 147 -4.87 12.25 -18.12
CA LYS A 147 -6.25 12.77 -18.01
C LYS A 147 -6.57 13.23 -16.59
N VAL A 148 -6.21 12.42 -15.59
CA VAL A 148 -6.40 12.73 -14.17
C VAL A 148 -5.52 13.89 -13.74
N ARG A 149 -4.26 13.96 -14.18
CA ARG A 149 -3.36 15.08 -13.90
C ARG A 149 -3.87 16.40 -14.47
N CYS A 150 -4.40 16.41 -15.71
CA CYS A 150 -5.00 17.59 -16.30
C CYS A 150 -6.20 18.11 -15.53
N GLU A 151 -7.05 17.22 -15.02
CA GLU A 151 -8.24 17.60 -14.23
C GLU A 151 -7.88 18.05 -12.80
N PHE A 152 -6.88 17.40 -12.19
CA PHE A 152 -6.49 17.62 -10.78
C PHE A 152 -4.99 17.94 -10.67
N PRO A 153 -4.53 19.10 -11.15
CA PRO A 153 -3.10 19.41 -11.30
C PRO A 153 -2.32 19.40 -9.99
N ASN A 154 -2.97 19.72 -8.87
CA ASN A 154 -2.33 19.85 -7.56
C ASN A 154 -2.54 18.63 -6.64
N VAL A 155 -3.13 17.54 -7.13
CA VAL A 155 -3.32 16.32 -6.33
C VAL A 155 -2.14 15.39 -6.52
N THR A 156 -1.66 14.78 -5.45
CA THR A 156 -0.61 13.75 -5.52
C THR A 156 -1.18 12.48 -6.14
N LEU A 157 -0.66 12.08 -7.29
CA LEU A 157 -1.12 10.89 -7.99
C LEU A 157 -0.29 9.66 -7.60
N ILE A 158 -1.01 8.61 -7.22
CA ILE A 158 -0.50 7.25 -7.02
C ILE A 158 -1.02 6.42 -8.20
N ALA A 159 -0.18 5.61 -8.84
CA ALA A 159 -0.63 4.70 -9.89
C ALA A 159 0.14 3.36 -9.87
N GLY A 160 -0.52 2.27 -10.23
CA GLY A 160 0.04 0.94 -10.35
C GLY A 160 -1.07 -0.11 -10.56
N ASN A 161 -0.71 -1.43 -10.51
CA ASN A 161 0.54 -1.97 -9.97
C ASN A 161 1.54 -2.37 -11.06
N VAL A 162 2.79 -2.19 -10.76
CA VAL A 162 3.92 -2.53 -11.64
C VAL A 162 5.03 -3.23 -10.86
N ILE A 163 6.03 -3.80 -11.55
CA ILE A 163 7.15 -4.53 -10.92
C ILE A 163 8.50 -4.29 -11.61
N SER A 164 8.59 -3.45 -12.64
CA SER A 164 9.83 -3.23 -13.38
C SER A 164 10.13 -1.75 -13.60
N ARG A 165 11.41 -1.47 -13.81
CA ARG A 165 11.99 -0.14 -14.02
C ARG A 165 11.31 0.64 -15.14
N GLU A 166 11.15 0.03 -16.30
CA GLU A 166 10.74 0.72 -17.53
C GLU A 166 9.36 1.36 -17.38
N ILE A 167 8.41 0.64 -16.77
CA ILE A 167 7.07 1.17 -16.58
C ILE A 167 6.99 2.20 -15.45
N VAL A 168 7.90 2.11 -14.46
CA VAL A 168 8.04 3.16 -13.43
C VAL A 168 8.48 4.46 -14.09
N GLU A 169 9.46 4.42 -14.97
CA GLU A 169 9.95 5.59 -15.73
C GLU A 169 8.81 6.18 -16.58
N GLU A 170 8.06 5.35 -17.31
CA GLU A 170 6.92 5.76 -18.12
C GLU A 170 5.81 6.44 -17.29
N LEU A 171 5.46 5.88 -16.14
CA LEU A 171 4.44 6.46 -15.26
C LEU A 171 4.87 7.83 -14.71
N ILE A 172 6.14 7.99 -14.32
CA ILE A 172 6.64 9.25 -13.75
C ILE A 172 6.81 10.31 -14.83
N ILE A 173 7.41 9.96 -15.96
CA ILE A 173 7.74 10.92 -17.03
C ILE A 173 6.51 11.27 -17.84
N ASN A 174 5.85 10.25 -18.39
CA ASN A 174 4.74 10.45 -19.32
C ASN A 174 3.38 10.49 -18.60
N GLY A 175 3.18 9.68 -17.57
CA GLY A 175 1.96 9.69 -16.77
C GLY A 175 1.87 10.81 -15.75
N GLN A 176 2.97 11.51 -15.47
CA GLN A 176 3.09 12.55 -14.43
C GLN A 176 2.62 12.08 -13.05
N VAL A 177 2.90 10.80 -12.74
CA VAL A 177 2.60 10.17 -11.47
C VAL A 177 3.65 10.57 -10.44
N ASP A 178 3.23 10.87 -9.21
CA ASP A 178 4.13 11.23 -8.11
C ASP A 178 4.67 9.98 -7.39
N ILE A 179 3.81 8.97 -7.19
CA ILE A 179 4.12 7.77 -6.44
C ILE A 179 3.69 6.54 -7.24
N VAL A 180 4.61 5.64 -7.54
CA VAL A 180 4.30 4.40 -8.27
C VAL A 180 4.05 3.26 -7.29
N LYS A 181 2.92 2.55 -7.45
CA LYS A 181 2.53 1.42 -6.61
C LYS A 181 3.12 0.12 -7.18
N VAL A 182 3.98 -0.54 -6.38
CA VAL A 182 4.83 -1.66 -6.78
C VAL A 182 4.38 -2.95 -6.11
N GLY A 183 4.03 -3.95 -6.93
CA GLY A 183 3.67 -5.29 -6.46
C GLY A 183 2.64 -5.97 -7.36
N ILE A 184 3.01 -7.12 -7.95
CA ILE A 184 2.12 -8.00 -8.71
C ILE A 184 2.31 -9.42 -8.18
N GLY A 185 1.23 -10.01 -7.70
CA GLY A 185 1.24 -11.39 -7.20
C GLY A 185 1.84 -11.55 -5.79
N SER A 186 2.15 -10.48 -5.08
CA SER A 186 2.74 -10.50 -3.74
C SER A 186 1.72 -10.49 -2.58
N GLY A 187 0.47 -10.12 -2.84
CA GLY A 187 -0.57 -10.03 -1.81
C GLY A 187 -0.95 -11.41 -1.23
N ALA A 188 -1.29 -11.45 0.08
CA ALA A 188 -1.62 -12.68 0.79
C ALA A 188 -2.87 -13.41 0.24
N VAL A 189 -3.81 -12.68 -0.33
CA VAL A 189 -5.02 -13.22 -1.00
C VAL A 189 -4.96 -13.14 -2.52
N CYS A 190 -3.80 -12.75 -3.07
CA CYS A 190 -3.57 -12.71 -4.51
C CYS A 190 -3.23 -14.12 -5.04
N THR A 191 -3.87 -14.53 -6.14
CA THR A 191 -3.60 -15.80 -6.82
C THR A 191 -3.04 -15.60 -8.22
N THR A 192 -2.67 -14.37 -8.62
CA THR A 192 -2.16 -14.03 -9.94
C THR A 192 -0.98 -14.92 -10.34
N ARG A 193 0.00 -15.16 -9.45
CA ARG A 193 1.15 -16.04 -9.72
C ARG A 193 0.73 -17.46 -10.07
N LEU A 194 -0.33 -17.97 -9.41
CA LEU A 194 -0.84 -19.34 -9.65
C LEU A 194 -1.69 -19.41 -10.92
N GLN A 195 -2.50 -18.40 -11.17
CA GLN A 195 -3.46 -18.40 -12.28
C GLN A 195 -2.81 -18.02 -13.62
N THR A 196 -1.80 -17.16 -13.59
CA THR A 196 -1.23 -16.55 -14.80
C THR A 196 0.26 -16.83 -14.98
N GLY A 197 0.96 -17.27 -13.94
CA GLY A 197 2.43 -17.34 -13.91
C GLY A 197 3.13 -15.96 -13.84
N VAL A 198 2.38 -14.86 -13.72
CA VAL A 198 2.93 -13.50 -13.68
C VAL A 198 3.21 -13.08 -12.24
N GLY A 199 4.34 -12.41 -12.03
CA GLY A 199 4.71 -11.84 -10.73
C GLY A 199 6.22 -11.69 -10.58
N MET A 200 6.62 -11.02 -9.51
CA MET A 200 8.03 -10.85 -9.12
C MET A 200 8.14 -10.92 -7.60
N PRO A 201 9.20 -11.51 -7.04
CA PRO A 201 9.50 -11.45 -5.61
C PRO A 201 9.61 -10.00 -5.14
N GLN A 202 8.87 -9.67 -4.06
CA GLN A 202 8.52 -8.28 -3.72
C GLN A 202 9.74 -7.42 -3.37
N LEU A 203 10.72 -7.95 -2.65
CA LEU A 203 11.91 -7.17 -2.28
C LEU A 203 12.69 -6.72 -3.52
N SER A 204 12.91 -7.64 -4.47
CA SER A 204 13.61 -7.30 -5.72
C SER A 204 12.83 -6.29 -6.56
N ALA A 205 11.50 -6.45 -6.66
CA ALA A 205 10.66 -5.46 -7.34
C ALA A 205 10.76 -4.08 -6.69
N VAL A 206 10.72 -4.01 -5.35
CA VAL A 206 10.88 -2.75 -4.61
C VAL A 206 12.22 -2.10 -4.88
N MET A 207 13.32 -2.87 -4.80
CA MET A 207 14.68 -2.32 -5.00
C MET A 207 14.87 -1.77 -6.42
N GLU A 208 14.43 -2.52 -7.43
CA GLU A 208 14.53 -2.12 -8.84
C GLU A 208 13.67 -0.88 -9.15
N CYS A 209 12.42 -0.88 -8.69
CA CYS A 209 11.51 0.23 -8.93
C CYS A 209 11.87 1.49 -8.12
N ALA A 210 12.42 1.34 -6.90
CA ALA A 210 12.91 2.46 -6.10
C ALA A 210 14.07 3.18 -6.76
N ASP A 211 15.04 2.42 -7.29
CA ASP A 211 16.18 2.99 -8.00
C ASP A 211 15.73 3.83 -9.22
N ALA A 212 14.81 3.28 -10.03
CA ALA A 212 14.25 3.98 -11.18
C ALA A 212 13.46 5.24 -10.77
N ALA A 213 12.58 5.14 -9.77
CA ALA A 213 11.74 6.24 -9.34
C ALA A 213 12.57 7.40 -8.73
N HIS A 214 13.51 7.06 -7.83
CA HIS A 214 14.34 8.06 -7.15
C HIS A 214 15.25 8.80 -8.12
N GLY A 215 15.78 8.12 -9.16
CA GLY A 215 16.55 8.74 -10.22
C GLY A 215 15.78 9.82 -10.99
N LEU A 216 14.46 9.71 -11.00
CA LEU A 216 13.55 10.65 -11.67
C LEU A 216 12.88 11.65 -10.70
N GLY A 217 13.19 11.57 -9.40
CA GLY A 217 12.55 12.39 -8.37
C GLY A 217 11.11 11.97 -8.05
N GLY A 218 10.70 10.78 -8.48
CA GLY A 218 9.45 10.14 -8.08
C GLY A 218 9.63 9.27 -6.83
N MET A 219 8.54 8.63 -6.37
CA MET A 219 8.50 7.79 -5.17
C MET A 219 7.80 6.49 -5.45
N ILE A 220 7.96 5.51 -4.55
CA ILE A 220 7.26 4.22 -4.66
C ILE A 220 6.53 3.83 -3.37
N ILE A 221 5.46 3.05 -3.56
CA ILE A 221 4.78 2.30 -2.52
C ILE A 221 5.11 0.82 -2.70
N SER A 222 5.62 0.15 -1.68
CA SER A 222 5.65 -1.31 -1.63
C SER A 222 4.26 -1.82 -1.26
N ASP A 223 3.58 -2.49 -2.20
CA ASP A 223 2.22 -3.01 -2.04
C ASP A 223 2.20 -4.55 -2.05
N GLY A 224 1.90 -5.14 -0.91
CA GLY A 224 1.85 -6.59 -0.69
C GLY A 224 3.17 -7.21 -0.23
N GLY A 225 3.11 -8.51 0.12
CA GLY A 225 4.25 -9.30 0.56
C GLY A 225 4.64 -9.17 2.02
N ALA A 226 4.25 -8.09 2.71
CA ALA A 226 4.54 -7.91 4.13
C ALA A 226 3.54 -8.68 5.00
N CYS A 227 4.06 -9.56 5.86
CA CYS A 227 3.29 -10.36 6.82
C CYS A 227 3.64 -10.01 8.27
N PHE A 228 4.81 -9.46 8.52
CA PHE A 228 5.34 -9.14 9.84
C PHE A 228 5.91 -7.71 9.87
N PRO A 229 6.05 -7.09 11.06
CA PRO A 229 6.70 -5.77 11.19
C PRO A 229 8.10 -5.71 10.57
N GLY A 230 8.85 -6.83 10.64
CA GLY A 230 10.17 -6.93 10.00
C GLY A 230 10.11 -6.83 8.47
N ASP A 231 9.03 -7.29 7.83
CA ASP A 231 8.86 -7.17 6.37
C ASP A 231 8.56 -5.72 5.96
N VAL A 232 7.79 -4.99 6.78
CA VAL A 232 7.59 -3.54 6.61
C VAL A 232 8.93 -2.81 6.68
N SER A 233 9.77 -3.16 7.66
CA SER A 233 11.13 -2.62 7.75
C SER A 233 11.97 -2.94 6.52
N LYS A 234 11.88 -4.18 5.98
CA LYS A 234 12.62 -4.59 4.77
C LYS A 234 12.15 -3.87 3.52
N ALA A 235 10.86 -3.56 3.42
CA ALA A 235 10.34 -2.74 2.33
C ALA A 235 10.99 -1.34 2.34
N TYR A 236 11.02 -0.67 3.49
CA TYR A 236 11.75 0.60 3.64
C TYR A 236 13.25 0.44 3.41
N GLY A 237 13.83 -0.65 3.91
CA GLY A 237 15.26 -0.97 3.69
C GLY A 237 15.60 -1.19 2.23
N GLY A 238 14.69 -1.74 1.45
CA GLY A 238 14.79 -1.94 0.01
C GLY A 238 14.58 -0.66 -0.81
N GLY A 239 14.19 0.44 -0.17
CA GLY A 239 14.04 1.74 -0.82
C GLY A 239 12.60 2.21 -0.98
N ALA A 240 11.59 1.47 -0.49
CA ALA A 240 10.22 1.96 -0.51
C ALA A 240 10.08 3.27 0.27
N ASP A 241 9.39 4.24 -0.31
CA ASP A 241 9.04 5.50 0.37
C ASP A 241 7.83 5.31 1.25
N PHE A 242 6.85 4.55 0.77
CA PHE A 242 5.63 4.17 1.48
C PHE A 242 5.47 2.65 1.47
N VAL A 243 4.74 2.12 2.47
CA VAL A 243 4.35 0.71 2.52
C VAL A 243 2.84 0.62 2.65
N MET A 244 2.20 -0.14 1.74
CA MET A 244 0.76 -0.41 1.75
C MET A 244 0.49 -1.79 2.32
N LEU A 245 -0.43 -1.87 3.28
CA LEU A 245 -0.76 -3.07 4.02
C LEU A 245 -2.23 -3.46 3.85
N GLY A 246 -2.47 -4.70 3.46
CA GLY A 246 -3.80 -5.33 3.42
C GLY A 246 -3.96 -6.33 4.57
N SER A 247 -3.31 -7.50 4.47
CA SER A 247 -3.49 -8.63 5.40
C SER A 247 -3.11 -8.33 6.85
N MET A 248 -2.12 -7.47 7.07
CA MET A 248 -1.75 -7.07 8.43
C MET A 248 -2.84 -6.26 9.12
N PHE A 249 -3.58 -5.44 8.35
CA PHE A 249 -4.72 -4.68 8.85
C PHE A 249 -6.05 -5.43 8.77
N ALA A 250 -6.16 -6.51 8.00
CA ALA A 250 -7.37 -7.32 7.93
C ALA A 250 -7.69 -8.03 9.25
N GLY A 251 -8.98 -8.18 9.56
CA GLY A 251 -9.47 -8.89 10.75
C GLY A 251 -9.64 -8.02 11.99
N HIS A 252 -9.36 -6.72 11.91
CA HIS A 252 -9.56 -5.78 13.02
C HIS A 252 -11.02 -5.33 13.13
N GLU A 253 -11.36 -4.78 14.30
CA GLU A 253 -12.69 -4.23 14.58
C GLU A 253 -13.07 -3.16 13.56
N GLU A 254 -12.13 -2.31 13.21
CA GLU A 254 -12.29 -1.17 12.29
C GLU A 254 -12.42 -1.59 10.82
N CYS A 255 -12.12 -2.86 10.47
CA CYS A 255 -12.35 -3.35 9.11
C CYS A 255 -13.84 -3.55 8.83
N PRO A 256 -14.31 -3.32 7.59
CA PRO A 256 -15.66 -3.68 7.19
C PRO A 256 -15.96 -5.18 7.32
N GLY A 257 -17.23 -5.51 7.38
CA GLY A 257 -17.75 -6.88 7.44
C GLY A 257 -18.00 -7.39 8.86
N ASP A 258 -18.93 -8.34 8.95
CA ASP A 258 -19.39 -8.90 10.21
C ASP A 258 -18.32 -9.84 10.81
N ILE A 259 -18.37 -9.97 12.14
CA ILE A 259 -17.64 -11.00 12.85
C ILE A 259 -18.41 -12.29 12.72
N VAL A 260 -17.78 -13.34 12.22
CA VAL A 260 -18.32 -14.70 12.17
C VAL A 260 -17.72 -15.49 13.33
N GLU A 261 -18.56 -16.15 14.11
CA GLU A 261 -18.13 -16.99 15.22
C GLU A 261 -18.40 -18.47 14.86
N GLU A 262 -17.36 -19.30 14.92
CA GLU A 262 -17.42 -20.76 14.71
C GLU A 262 -16.50 -21.43 15.73
N ASP A 263 -16.99 -22.50 16.35
CA ASP A 263 -16.25 -23.29 17.34
C ASP A 263 -15.63 -22.45 18.49
N GLY A 264 -16.26 -21.32 18.84
CA GLY A 264 -15.78 -20.40 19.86
C GLY A 264 -14.67 -19.45 19.41
N GLU A 265 -14.27 -19.49 18.15
CA GLU A 265 -13.32 -18.58 17.55
C GLU A 265 -14.02 -17.53 16.67
N LYS A 266 -13.49 -16.30 16.70
CA LYS A 266 -14.03 -15.17 15.93
C LYS A 266 -13.16 -14.89 14.71
N PHE A 267 -13.82 -14.69 13.55
CA PHE A 267 -13.18 -14.43 12.27
C PHE A 267 -13.84 -13.26 11.55
N LYS A 268 -13.09 -12.63 10.65
CA LYS A 268 -13.64 -11.76 9.59
C LYS A 268 -13.28 -12.32 8.22
N LEU A 269 -14.09 -12.01 7.21
CA LEU A 269 -13.78 -12.35 5.83
C LEU A 269 -12.76 -11.36 5.27
N PHE A 270 -11.77 -11.90 4.58
CA PHE A 270 -10.77 -11.13 3.86
C PHE A 270 -10.60 -11.69 2.45
N TYR A 271 -10.71 -10.83 1.43
CA TYR A 271 -10.62 -11.27 0.04
C TYR A 271 -9.96 -10.23 -0.85
N GLY A 272 -9.32 -10.69 -1.94
CA GLY A 272 -8.75 -9.83 -2.97
C GLY A 272 -9.83 -9.14 -3.81
N MET A 273 -9.57 -7.92 -4.26
CA MET A 273 -10.51 -7.15 -5.11
C MET A 273 -10.75 -7.78 -6.49
N SER A 274 -9.93 -8.75 -6.91
CA SER A 274 -10.13 -9.59 -8.12
C SER A 274 -10.63 -11.00 -7.81
N SER A 275 -11.14 -11.27 -6.59
CA SER A 275 -11.72 -12.56 -6.20
C SER A 275 -13.14 -12.72 -6.71
N ASP A 276 -13.64 -13.98 -6.75
CA ASP A 276 -15.03 -14.28 -7.05
C ASP A 276 -16.00 -13.52 -6.17
N THR A 277 -15.67 -13.36 -4.87
CA THR A 277 -16.49 -12.63 -3.90
C THR A 277 -16.63 -11.15 -4.28
N ALA A 278 -15.52 -10.48 -4.55
CA ALA A 278 -15.53 -9.09 -4.98
C ALA A 278 -16.21 -8.91 -6.34
N MET A 279 -15.94 -9.82 -7.30
CA MET A 279 -16.56 -9.78 -8.63
C MET A 279 -18.07 -9.98 -8.56
N LYS A 280 -18.59 -10.88 -7.71
CA LYS A 280 -20.02 -11.04 -7.49
C LYS A 280 -20.64 -9.77 -6.86
N LYS A 281 -19.98 -9.18 -5.88
CA LYS A 281 -20.45 -7.99 -5.17
C LYS A 281 -20.58 -6.76 -6.07
N TYR A 282 -19.60 -6.55 -6.97
CA TYR A 282 -19.50 -5.27 -7.72
C TYR A 282 -19.77 -5.41 -9.22
N HIS A 283 -19.71 -6.63 -9.79
CA HIS A 283 -19.78 -6.85 -11.24
C HIS A 283 -20.75 -7.95 -11.66
N GLY A 284 -21.52 -8.50 -10.72
CA GLY A 284 -22.48 -9.56 -11.01
C GLY A 284 -21.84 -10.95 -11.25
N GLY A 285 -20.54 -11.09 -11.06
CA GLY A 285 -19.82 -12.35 -11.19
C GLY A 285 -18.56 -12.26 -12.04
N VAL A 286 -17.86 -13.39 -12.18
CA VAL A 286 -16.66 -13.51 -13.02
C VAL A 286 -17.11 -13.78 -14.46
N ALA A 287 -16.66 -12.96 -15.41
CA ALA A 287 -16.95 -13.17 -16.82
C ALA A 287 -16.25 -14.46 -17.34
N ASN A 288 -16.87 -15.16 -18.27
CA ASN A 288 -16.39 -16.46 -18.79
C ASN A 288 -14.97 -16.44 -19.39
N TYR A 289 -14.48 -15.26 -19.79
CA TYR A 289 -13.14 -15.07 -20.35
C TYR A 289 -12.07 -14.70 -19.29
N ARG A 290 -12.43 -14.66 -18.00
CA ARG A 290 -11.53 -14.30 -16.89
C ARG A 290 -11.39 -15.44 -15.89
N SER A 291 -10.19 -15.56 -15.31
CA SER A 291 -9.98 -16.31 -14.07
C SER A 291 -10.03 -15.36 -12.87
N SER A 292 -10.49 -15.88 -11.74
CA SER A 292 -10.35 -15.18 -10.47
C SER A 292 -8.86 -15.13 -10.06
N GLU A 293 -8.36 -13.95 -9.82
CA GLU A 293 -6.97 -13.75 -9.38
C GLU A 293 -6.87 -13.40 -7.89
N GLY A 294 -7.91 -13.70 -7.11
CA GLY A 294 -7.96 -13.52 -5.68
C GLY A 294 -8.73 -14.63 -4.99
N LYS A 295 -8.36 -14.93 -3.76
CA LYS A 295 -9.08 -15.86 -2.90
C LYS A 295 -9.79 -15.13 -1.76
N THR A 296 -10.82 -15.79 -1.21
CA THR A 296 -11.50 -15.39 0.02
C THR A 296 -11.01 -16.29 1.16
N VAL A 297 -10.61 -15.68 2.27
CA VAL A 297 -10.15 -16.39 3.45
C VAL A 297 -10.83 -15.85 4.70
N ARG A 298 -10.94 -16.68 5.73
CA ARG A 298 -11.27 -16.25 7.08
C ARG A 298 -9.98 -15.87 7.77
N VAL A 299 -9.95 -14.70 8.36
CA VAL A 299 -8.82 -14.24 9.18
C VAL A 299 -9.27 -14.10 10.62
N PRO A 300 -8.46 -14.53 11.61
CA PRO A 300 -8.79 -14.36 13.00
C PRO A 300 -9.15 -12.90 13.32
N TYR A 301 -10.16 -12.72 14.15
CA TYR A 301 -10.49 -11.40 14.70
C TYR A 301 -9.37 -10.96 15.64
N LYS A 302 -8.84 -9.76 15.42
CA LYS A 302 -7.62 -9.26 16.10
C LYS A 302 -7.90 -8.15 17.12
N GLY A 303 -9.17 -7.79 17.35
CA GLY A 303 -9.51 -6.62 18.19
C GLY A 303 -9.19 -5.30 17.49
N VAL A 304 -8.83 -4.28 18.27
CA VAL A 304 -8.58 -2.93 17.76
C VAL A 304 -7.28 -2.83 16.95
N VAL A 305 -7.31 -2.05 15.87
CA VAL A 305 -6.16 -1.90 14.95
C VAL A 305 -4.97 -1.16 15.56
N GLN A 306 -5.21 -0.35 16.59
CA GLN A 306 -4.15 0.43 17.23
C GLN A 306 -3.01 -0.45 17.77
N ASP A 307 -3.32 -1.64 18.28
CA ASP A 307 -2.31 -2.58 18.78
C ASP A 307 -1.41 -3.08 17.64
N THR A 308 -1.99 -3.36 16.47
CA THR A 308 -1.22 -3.74 15.28
C THR A 308 -0.38 -2.57 14.77
N ILE A 309 -0.92 -1.35 14.75
CA ILE A 309 -0.15 -0.16 14.37
C ILE A 309 1.05 0.01 15.31
N ASN A 310 0.83 -0.06 16.63
CA ASN A 310 1.89 0.04 17.62
C ASN A 310 2.98 -1.03 17.44
N ASN A 311 2.57 -2.27 17.17
CA ASN A 311 3.49 -3.38 16.91
C ASN A 311 4.32 -3.16 15.64
N ILE A 312 3.70 -2.72 14.54
CA ILE A 312 4.41 -2.40 13.29
C ILE A 312 5.41 -1.29 13.51
N LEU A 313 4.98 -0.15 14.06
CA LEU A 313 5.84 1.01 14.28
C LEU A 313 6.95 0.71 15.29
N GLY A 314 6.65 -0.08 16.32
CA GLY A 314 7.64 -0.58 17.28
C GLY A 314 8.70 -1.46 16.63
N GLY A 315 8.29 -2.36 15.72
CA GLY A 315 9.18 -3.21 14.94
C GLY A 315 10.12 -2.38 14.03
N VAL A 316 9.56 -1.38 13.35
CA VAL A 316 10.36 -0.48 12.49
C VAL A 316 11.36 0.33 13.33
N ARG A 317 10.97 0.88 14.49
CA ARG A 317 11.90 1.55 15.42
C ARG A 317 13.01 0.62 15.88
N SER A 318 12.65 -0.63 16.21
CA SER A 318 13.66 -1.64 16.60
C SER A 318 14.66 -1.89 15.49
N THR A 319 14.20 -2.07 14.26
CA THR A 319 15.10 -2.23 13.10
C THR A 319 16.04 -1.03 12.97
N CYS A 320 15.51 0.19 13.06
CA CYS A 320 16.31 1.41 12.99
C CYS A 320 17.43 1.44 14.05
N THR A 321 17.15 1.04 15.30
CA THR A 321 18.18 0.98 16.35
C THR A 321 19.24 -0.08 16.06
N TYR A 322 18.86 -1.26 15.54
CA TYR A 322 19.81 -2.33 15.19
C TYR A 322 20.77 -1.95 14.06
N ILE A 323 20.36 -1.09 13.13
CA ILE A 323 21.19 -0.71 11.97
C ILE A 323 21.74 0.71 12.03
N GLY A 324 21.45 1.46 13.11
CA GLY A 324 21.97 2.80 13.35
C GLY A 324 21.27 3.91 12.54
N ALA A 325 20.01 3.74 12.20
CA ALA A 325 19.20 4.76 11.52
C ALA A 325 18.41 5.59 12.54
N SER A 326 18.77 6.84 12.78
CA SER A 326 18.08 7.74 13.72
C SER A 326 16.71 8.20 13.21
N GLU A 327 16.47 8.14 11.92
CA GLU A 327 15.23 8.51 11.28
C GLU A 327 14.88 7.46 10.21
N LEU A 328 13.58 7.26 9.96
CA LEU A 328 13.12 6.33 8.94
C LEU A 328 13.71 6.64 7.54
N LYS A 329 13.93 7.91 7.23
CA LYS A 329 14.52 8.33 5.94
C LYS A 329 15.94 7.79 5.70
N TYR A 330 16.66 7.42 6.77
CA TYR A 330 18.01 6.87 6.66
C TYR A 330 18.03 5.34 6.62
N LEU A 331 16.90 4.69 6.82
CA LEU A 331 16.84 3.24 6.95
C LEU A 331 17.41 2.54 5.72
N SER A 332 17.05 2.92 4.50
CA SER A 332 17.59 2.34 3.28
C SER A 332 19.11 2.52 3.16
N ARG A 333 19.64 3.70 3.49
CA ARG A 333 21.08 3.99 3.46
C ARG A 333 21.87 3.21 4.51
N CYS A 334 21.26 2.92 5.66
CA CYS A 334 21.85 2.12 6.72
C CYS A 334 21.69 0.61 6.49
N THR A 335 20.86 0.20 5.53
CA THR A 335 20.56 -1.20 5.28
C THR A 335 21.75 -1.94 4.66
N THR A 336 21.99 -3.15 5.16
CA THR A 336 22.72 -4.21 4.50
C THR A 336 21.92 -5.48 4.71
N PHE A 337 21.44 -6.07 3.62
CA PHE A 337 20.77 -7.36 3.68
C PHE A 337 21.77 -8.52 3.60
N VAL A 338 21.49 -9.56 4.37
CA VAL A 338 22.11 -10.86 4.21
C VAL A 338 21.08 -11.83 3.68
N ARG A 339 21.42 -12.57 2.64
CA ARG A 339 20.57 -13.62 2.09
C ARG A 339 20.56 -14.81 3.02
N VAL A 340 19.37 -15.37 3.27
CA VAL A 340 19.16 -16.49 4.18
C VAL A 340 18.24 -17.54 3.55
N ASN A 341 18.43 -18.79 3.93
CA ASN A 341 17.54 -19.88 3.52
C ASN A 341 16.38 -20.04 4.51
N ARG A 342 16.56 -19.59 5.75
CA ARG A 342 15.58 -19.71 6.83
C ARG A 342 15.58 -18.43 7.65
N GLN A 343 14.38 -17.90 7.93
CA GLN A 343 14.21 -16.62 8.62
C GLN A 343 13.78 -16.77 10.08
N VAL A 344 13.02 -17.79 10.39
CA VAL A 344 12.35 -17.98 11.70
C VAL A 344 12.92 -19.19 12.40
N ASN A 345 13.03 -19.10 13.73
CA ASN A 345 13.34 -20.22 14.59
C ASN A 345 12.06 -20.99 14.91
N ASP A 346 11.98 -22.27 14.56
CA ASP A 346 10.78 -23.12 14.68
C ASP A 346 10.83 -24.04 15.90
N TYR A 347 11.61 -23.69 16.94
CA TYR A 347 11.85 -24.58 18.07
C TYR A 347 10.62 -24.81 18.97
N TYR A 348 9.64 -23.92 18.90
CA TYR A 348 8.44 -23.92 19.74
C TYR A 348 7.17 -23.68 18.92
N LYS A 349 7.02 -24.39 17.82
CA LYS A 349 5.77 -24.45 17.06
C LYS A 349 4.94 -25.63 17.50
#